data_04ec403a96737dbf896f641d308d22df
#
_entry.id   04ec403a96737dbf896f641d308d22df
#
_cell.length_a   1.000
_cell.length_b   1.000
_cell.length_c   1.000
_cell.angle_alpha   90.00
_cell.angle_beta   90.00
_cell.angle_gamma   90.00
#
_symmetry.space_group_name_H-M   'P 1'
#
loop_
_entity.id
_entity.type
_entity.pdbx_description
1 polymer ?
#
loop_
_entity_poly.entity_id
_entity_poly.type
_entity_poly.pdbx_seq_one_letter_code
_entity_poly.pdbx_strand_id
1 'polypeptide(L)'
;MPKILEIYPQYKTADTLCIIKIPKSKYWHVRFYVSKSFNKSGLFHQSTRCTEKRKAWQRAKEIHRQFDVSKYEMPKDVKQFNFNTIVYKIYDKEIENYRKHYPERNYKNSKWWEKKNRWISKVASFFEDVNFHNKEQMTNAGNDCLLLLKSKYKLEEKTIAKYKADMTTLCQTAVDLDYIEFVPRFKMPEFDEYEDKPKEWFRYHEINKVIVHLKDLTKSTRDLFYDEMSDYINLLRSSPFRPGKETSNIKFKDMTINDTEIDRVIVNIKLPKTKVSKKKKKVHWNSCHPDFTIDVLPRMMNRYPDMLADDYLFFPHIKNRDALDQRIRNTFRKVLITLGLYYYNGIARTLYNIRHSVFITLSNAGASLEDLARMGNTSVPMLVNSYMKSQEKDGLALNKRIFLNVKDRKKQKK
;
A
#
# COMPACT_ATOMS: atom_id res chain seq x y z
N MET A 1 37.20 -14.55 31.37
CA MET A 1 36.82 -13.27 30.75
C MET A 1 36.38 -12.31 31.85
N PRO A 2 36.72 -11.02 31.80
CA PRO A 2 36.25 -10.08 32.81
C PRO A 2 34.72 -9.99 32.77
N LYS A 3 34.09 -9.91 33.95
CA LYS A 3 32.63 -9.75 34.07
C LYS A 3 32.24 -8.44 33.43
N ILE A 4 31.33 -8.49 32.43
CA ILE A 4 30.85 -7.30 31.72
C ILE A 4 29.64 -6.77 32.48
N LEU A 5 29.68 -5.47 32.85
CA LEU A 5 28.62 -4.80 33.61
C LEU A 5 27.53 -4.25 32.65
N GLU A 6 27.94 -3.71 31.52
CA GLU A 6 27.04 -3.10 30.56
C GLU A 6 27.61 -3.23 29.13
N ILE A 7 26.75 -3.44 28.14
CA ILE A 7 27.09 -3.49 26.72
C ILE A 7 26.19 -2.51 25.96
N TYR A 8 26.79 -1.73 25.07
CA TYR A 8 26.05 -0.83 24.18
C TYR A 8 26.60 -0.89 22.76
N PRO A 9 25.76 -1.02 21.72
CA PRO A 9 24.30 -1.28 21.79
C PRO A 9 24.01 -2.67 22.36
N GLN A 10 22.82 -2.85 22.91
CA GLN A 10 22.41 -4.09 23.63
C GLN A 10 22.13 -5.30 22.70
N TYR A 11 22.64 -5.31 21.49
CA TYR A 11 22.38 -6.41 20.54
C TYR A 11 23.33 -7.58 20.79
N LYS A 12 22.75 -8.73 21.07
CA LYS A 12 23.43 -10.01 21.38
C LYS A 12 24.10 -10.71 20.20
N THR A 13 24.45 -10.03 19.13
CA THR A 13 25.18 -10.65 18.03
C THR A 13 26.66 -10.31 18.15
N ALA A 14 27.46 -11.35 18.27
CA ALA A 14 28.87 -11.33 18.63
C ALA A 14 29.80 -10.61 17.62
N ASP A 15 29.29 -10.09 16.50
CA ASP A 15 30.07 -9.68 15.34
C ASP A 15 30.09 -8.17 15.08
N THR A 16 29.58 -7.36 16.00
CA THR A 16 29.46 -5.92 15.78
C THR A 16 30.30 -5.12 16.79
N LEU A 17 30.75 -3.93 16.35
CA LEU A 17 31.33 -2.91 17.20
C LEU A 17 30.43 -2.65 18.40
N CYS A 18 30.97 -2.79 19.62
CA CYS A 18 30.26 -2.43 20.84
C CYS A 18 31.19 -1.73 21.82
N ILE A 19 30.60 -1.01 22.77
CA ILE A 19 31.29 -0.54 23.95
C ILE A 19 30.80 -1.34 25.17
N ILE A 20 31.73 -1.70 26.04
CA ILE A 20 31.46 -2.48 27.24
C ILE A 20 31.96 -1.74 28.48
N LYS A 21 31.23 -1.88 29.58
CA LYS A 21 31.65 -1.43 30.89
C LYS A 21 32.18 -2.64 31.69
N ILE A 22 33.38 -2.55 32.17
CA ILE A 22 34.00 -3.63 32.96
C ILE A 22 34.22 -3.21 34.39
N PRO A 23 34.16 -4.14 35.35
CA PRO A 23 34.48 -3.84 36.76
C PRO A 23 35.88 -3.23 36.91
N LYS A 24 36.04 -2.36 37.86
CA LYS A 24 37.32 -1.68 38.18
C LYS A 24 37.82 -0.69 37.12
N SER A 25 37.10 -0.47 36.01
CA SER A 25 37.42 0.57 35.03
C SER A 25 36.45 1.72 35.11
N LYS A 26 36.94 2.95 35.27
CA LYS A 26 36.14 4.15 35.18
C LYS A 26 35.76 4.47 33.72
N TYR A 27 36.44 3.87 32.73
CA TYR A 27 36.24 4.13 31.32
C TYR A 27 35.41 3.04 30.67
N TRP A 28 34.76 3.41 29.54
CA TRP A 28 34.18 2.48 28.59
C TRP A 28 35.27 1.87 27.72
N HIS A 29 35.09 0.64 27.28
CA HIS A 29 36.01 -0.08 26.41
C HIS A 29 35.32 -0.42 25.09
N VAL A 30 36.01 -0.20 23.98
CA VAL A 30 35.58 -0.66 22.68
C VAL A 30 35.89 -2.14 22.49
N ARG A 31 34.98 -2.85 21.83
CA ARG A 31 35.14 -4.26 21.50
C ARG A 31 34.53 -4.53 20.12
N PHE A 32 35.26 -5.22 19.26
CA PHE A 32 34.80 -5.71 17.97
C PHE A 32 35.59 -6.94 17.52
N TYR A 33 35.05 -7.68 16.59
CA TYR A 33 35.70 -8.87 16.04
C TYR A 33 36.86 -8.50 15.12
N VAL A 34 37.92 -9.27 15.24
CA VAL A 34 39.09 -9.23 14.35
C VAL A 34 39.45 -10.67 13.98
N SER A 35 40.22 -10.83 12.90
CA SER A 35 40.69 -12.15 12.51
C SER A 35 41.47 -12.82 13.63
N LYS A 36 41.32 -14.13 13.81
CA LYS A 36 42.10 -14.93 14.78
C LYS A 36 43.60 -14.91 14.48
N SER A 37 44.01 -14.56 13.27
CA SER A 37 45.38 -14.31 12.89
C SER A 37 45.97 -13.08 13.57
N PHE A 38 45.12 -12.08 13.88
CA PHE A 38 45.55 -10.90 14.62
C PHE A 38 45.57 -11.11 16.12
N ASN A 39 44.53 -11.77 16.63
CA ASN A 39 44.43 -12.05 18.08
C ASN A 39 43.77 -13.43 18.26
N LYS A 40 44.42 -14.34 19.01
CA LYS A 40 43.91 -15.71 19.27
C LYS A 40 42.46 -15.73 19.81
N SER A 41 42.03 -14.65 20.50
CA SER A 41 40.66 -14.51 20.97
C SER A 41 39.65 -14.11 19.87
N GLY A 42 40.11 -13.66 18.71
CA GLY A 42 39.26 -13.11 17.64
C GLY A 42 38.54 -11.80 18.03
N LEU A 43 39.05 -11.10 19.08
CA LEU A 43 38.40 -9.91 19.61
C LEU A 43 39.40 -8.79 19.81
N PHE A 44 39.14 -7.63 19.22
CA PHE A 44 39.82 -6.40 19.59
C PHE A 44 39.17 -5.81 20.82
N HIS A 45 40.02 -5.32 21.77
CA HIS A 45 39.56 -4.73 23.01
C HIS A 45 40.51 -3.60 23.42
N GLN A 46 39.97 -2.38 23.55
CA GLN A 46 40.75 -1.20 23.93
C GLN A 46 39.92 -0.24 24.77
N SER A 47 40.57 0.51 25.71
CA SER A 47 39.89 1.58 26.44
C SER A 47 39.58 2.78 25.51
N THR A 48 38.37 3.31 25.56
CA THR A 48 38.00 4.55 24.89
C THR A 48 38.52 5.79 25.62
N ARG A 49 38.98 5.64 26.85
CA ARG A 49 39.33 6.73 27.77
C ARG A 49 38.19 7.71 28.07
N CYS A 50 36.93 7.34 27.75
CA CYS A 50 35.74 8.12 28.02
C CYS A 50 34.92 7.51 29.17
N THR A 51 34.47 8.36 30.09
CA THR A 51 33.58 7.97 31.19
C THR A 51 32.12 8.05 30.82
N GLU A 52 31.80 8.93 29.89
CA GLU A 52 30.47 9.20 29.37
C GLU A 52 30.14 8.27 28.19
N LYS A 53 29.02 7.58 28.25
CA LYS A 53 28.61 6.55 27.27
C LYS A 53 28.54 7.07 25.83
N ARG A 54 27.98 8.29 25.64
CA ARG A 54 27.85 8.90 24.32
C ARG A 54 29.21 9.23 23.68
N LYS A 55 30.11 9.83 24.45
CA LYS A 55 31.48 10.15 24.01
C LYS A 55 32.28 8.87 23.75
N ALA A 56 32.12 7.87 24.60
CA ALA A 56 32.75 6.57 24.43
C ALA A 56 32.32 5.88 23.12
N TRP A 57 31.05 5.99 22.77
CA TRP A 57 30.54 5.42 21.53
C TRP A 57 31.11 6.13 20.29
N GLN A 58 31.18 7.46 20.31
CA GLN A 58 31.84 8.21 19.24
C GLN A 58 33.32 7.82 19.09
N ARG A 59 34.02 7.75 20.21
CA ARG A 59 35.43 7.35 20.20
C ARG A 59 35.65 5.90 19.77
N ALA A 60 34.73 5.01 20.08
CA ALA A 60 34.75 3.62 19.61
C ALA A 60 34.62 3.53 18.09
N LYS A 61 33.76 4.34 17.50
CA LYS A 61 33.61 4.44 16.03
C LYS A 61 34.92 4.94 15.38
N GLU A 62 35.56 5.93 15.94
CA GLU A 62 36.86 6.43 15.46
C GLU A 62 37.96 5.37 15.53
N ILE A 63 38.06 4.67 16.67
CA ILE A 63 39.04 3.58 16.86
C ILE A 63 38.79 2.48 15.83
N HIS A 64 37.54 2.12 15.59
CA HIS A 64 37.16 1.12 14.62
C HIS A 64 37.48 1.54 13.16
N ARG A 65 37.28 2.83 12.82
CA ARG A 65 37.63 3.38 11.49
C ARG A 65 39.14 3.45 11.26
N GLN A 66 39.91 3.78 12.32
CA GLN A 66 41.35 3.84 12.26
C GLN A 66 41.99 2.45 12.25
N PHE A 67 41.19 1.43 12.56
CA PHE A 67 41.66 0.07 12.53
C PHE A 67 41.79 -0.35 11.06
N ASP A 68 43.04 -0.43 10.59
CA ASP A 68 43.39 -0.69 9.22
C ASP A 68 43.04 -2.14 8.84
N VAL A 69 41.89 -2.30 8.20
CA VAL A 69 41.35 -3.61 7.76
C VAL A 69 42.26 -4.22 6.67
N SER A 70 43.05 -3.41 5.93
CA SER A 70 43.91 -3.90 4.86
C SER A 70 45.10 -4.74 5.33
N LYS A 71 45.45 -4.64 6.62
CA LYS A 71 46.50 -5.45 7.26
C LYS A 71 46.03 -6.84 7.72
N TYR A 72 44.73 -7.13 7.56
CA TYR A 72 44.13 -8.35 8.08
C TYR A 72 43.37 -9.07 6.97
N GLU A 73 43.88 -10.23 6.55
CA GLU A 73 43.11 -11.15 5.72
C GLU A 73 41.89 -11.65 6.51
N MET A 74 40.72 -11.28 6.06
CA MET A 74 39.48 -11.85 6.58
C MET A 74 39.46 -13.34 6.29
N PRO A 75 39.08 -14.22 7.22
CA PRO A 75 38.84 -15.62 6.90
C PRO A 75 37.84 -15.73 5.74
N LYS A 76 38.15 -16.53 4.72
CA LYS A 76 37.31 -16.72 3.51
C LYS A 76 35.89 -17.20 3.81
N ASP A 77 35.61 -17.64 5.04
CA ASP A 77 34.31 -18.17 5.48
C ASP A 77 33.43 -17.15 6.23
N VAL A 78 33.88 -15.93 6.46
CA VAL A 78 32.99 -14.88 6.96
C VAL A 78 32.16 -14.42 5.76
N LYS A 79 30.91 -14.89 5.66
CA LYS A 79 29.93 -14.35 4.71
C LYS A 79 30.03 -12.83 4.79
N GLN A 80 30.50 -12.22 3.72
CA GLN A 80 30.79 -10.80 3.63
C GLN A 80 29.60 -10.00 4.17
N PHE A 81 29.82 -9.31 5.32
CA PHE A 81 28.78 -8.50 5.95
C PHE A 81 28.54 -7.28 5.05
N ASN A 82 27.59 -7.39 4.17
CA ASN A 82 27.21 -6.38 3.21
C ASN A 82 25.88 -5.71 3.59
N PHE A 83 25.51 -4.67 2.87
CA PHE A 83 24.25 -3.95 3.12
C PHE A 83 23.03 -4.86 3.05
N ASN A 84 23.02 -5.86 2.20
CA ASN A 84 21.92 -6.83 2.10
C ASN A 84 21.71 -7.60 3.40
N THR A 85 22.78 -7.94 4.12
CA THR A 85 22.68 -8.59 5.43
C THR A 85 21.94 -7.71 6.44
N ILE A 86 22.20 -6.40 6.44
CA ILE A 86 21.49 -5.42 7.27
C ILE A 86 20.00 -5.39 6.89
N VAL A 87 19.71 -5.28 5.60
CA VAL A 87 18.35 -5.23 5.07
C VAL A 87 17.56 -6.50 5.41
N TYR A 88 18.16 -7.67 5.31
CA TYR A 88 17.51 -8.94 5.68
C TYR A 88 17.21 -8.99 7.18
N LYS A 89 18.12 -8.55 8.03
CA LYS A 89 17.86 -8.46 9.48
C LYS A 89 16.70 -7.52 9.81
N ILE A 90 16.61 -6.37 9.13
CA ILE A 90 15.50 -5.42 9.29
C ILE A 90 14.18 -6.08 8.89
N TYR A 91 14.12 -6.71 7.73
CA TYR A 91 12.91 -7.37 7.27
C TYR A 91 12.51 -8.57 8.15
N ASP A 92 13.46 -9.38 8.58
CA ASP A 92 13.18 -10.55 9.43
C ASP A 92 12.63 -10.14 10.79
N LYS A 93 13.15 -9.07 11.38
CA LYS A 93 12.62 -8.47 12.61
C LYS A 93 11.17 -8.01 12.43
N GLU A 94 10.86 -7.32 11.32
CA GLU A 94 9.51 -6.85 11.04
C GLU A 94 8.54 -8.00 10.75
N ILE A 95 8.99 -9.06 10.08
CA ILE A 95 8.20 -10.28 9.84
C ILE A 95 7.94 -11.00 11.17
N GLU A 96 8.93 -11.08 12.05
CA GLU A 96 8.76 -11.68 13.38
C GLU A 96 7.77 -10.89 14.23
N ASN A 97 7.86 -9.56 14.22
CA ASN A 97 6.89 -8.67 14.87
C ASN A 97 5.48 -8.90 14.31
N TYR A 98 5.35 -9.07 13.00
CA TYR A 98 4.06 -9.37 12.38
C TYR A 98 3.50 -10.71 12.87
N ARG A 99 4.32 -11.76 12.97
CA ARG A 99 3.92 -13.08 13.51
C ARG A 99 3.43 -12.99 14.95
N LYS A 100 4.14 -12.22 15.80
CA LYS A 100 3.75 -12.02 17.20
C LYS A 100 2.40 -11.31 17.37
N HIS A 101 2.11 -10.34 16.48
CA HIS A 101 0.85 -9.58 16.55
C HIS A 101 -0.33 -10.27 15.86
N TYR A 102 -0.07 -11.20 14.94
CA TYR A 102 -1.08 -11.89 14.11
C TYR A 102 -0.72 -13.37 13.96
N PRO A 103 -0.71 -14.16 15.04
CA PRO A 103 -0.27 -15.56 15.01
C PRO A 103 -1.10 -16.44 14.09
N GLU A 104 -2.40 -16.13 13.92
CA GLU A 104 -3.31 -16.87 13.06
C GLU A 104 -3.14 -16.54 11.55
N ARG A 105 -2.36 -15.52 11.20
CA ARG A 105 -2.17 -15.09 9.81
C ARG A 105 -0.89 -15.64 9.22
N ASN A 106 -0.99 -16.12 7.98
CA ASN A 106 0.21 -16.48 7.25
C ASN A 106 1.10 -15.26 7.00
N TYR A 107 2.30 -15.26 7.57
CA TYR A 107 3.25 -14.16 7.44
C TYR A 107 3.69 -13.87 6.00
N LYS A 108 3.61 -14.88 5.09
CA LYS A 108 3.88 -14.70 3.66
C LYS A 108 2.92 -13.73 2.98
N ASN A 109 1.77 -13.46 3.60
CA ASN A 109 0.82 -12.44 3.16
C ASN A 109 1.10 -11.05 3.76
N SER A 110 2.17 -10.90 4.55
CA SER A 110 2.56 -9.60 5.10
C SER A 110 3.24 -8.73 4.04
N LYS A 111 3.04 -7.42 4.14
CA LYS A 111 3.75 -6.44 3.30
C LYS A 111 5.28 -6.53 3.44
N TRP A 112 5.76 -6.98 4.60
CA TRP A 112 7.18 -7.09 4.89
C TRP A 112 7.83 -8.26 4.14
N TRP A 113 7.12 -9.39 4.07
CA TRP A 113 7.54 -10.52 3.24
C TRP A 113 7.59 -10.18 1.75
N GLU A 114 6.56 -9.45 1.26
CA GLU A 114 6.53 -8.98 -0.12
C GLU A 114 7.68 -8.02 -0.44
N LYS A 115 7.99 -7.07 0.49
CA LYS A 115 9.11 -6.14 0.34
C LYS A 115 10.45 -6.86 0.35
N LYS A 116 10.64 -7.84 1.25
CA LYS A 116 11.85 -8.68 1.29
C LYS A 116 12.08 -9.41 -0.03
N ASN A 117 11.04 -10.06 -0.58
CA ASN A 117 11.15 -10.75 -1.86
C ASN A 117 11.44 -9.81 -3.04
N ARG A 118 10.84 -8.61 -3.05
CA ARG A 118 11.17 -7.59 -4.05
C ARG A 118 12.61 -7.13 -3.95
N TRP A 119 13.12 -6.93 -2.74
CA TRP A 119 14.53 -6.60 -2.53
C TRP A 119 15.42 -7.68 -3.11
N ILE A 120 15.24 -8.93 -2.69
CA ILE A 120 16.04 -10.08 -3.14
C ILE A 120 16.03 -10.20 -4.67
N SER A 121 14.86 -10.06 -5.30
CA SER A 121 14.71 -10.34 -6.74
C SER A 121 15.15 -9.19 -7.65
N LYS A 122 15.24 -7.95 -7.17
CA LYS A 122 15.43 -6.77 -8.05
C LYS A 122 16.42 -5.74 -7.56
N VAL A 123 16.79 -5.75 -6.28
CA VAL A 123 17.60 -4.69 -5.68
C VAL A 123 18.91 -5.23 -5.09
N ALA A 124 18.88 -6.41 -4.48
CA ALA A 124 20.00 -6.94 -3.70
C ALA A 124 21.32 -7.00 -4.49
N SER A 125 21.28 -7.41 -5.76
CA SER A 125 22.48 -7.52 -6.61
C SER A 125 23.25 -6.22 -6.77
N PHE A 126 22.61 -5.06 -6.65
CA PHE A 126 23.27 -3.75 -6.73
C PHE A 126 24.05 -3.39 -5.47
N PHE A 127 23.78 -4.07 -4.35
CA PHE A 127 24.37 -3.79 -3.05
C PHE A 127 25.27 -4.93 -2.52
N GLU A 128 25.62 -5.92 -3.38
CA GLU A 128 26.43 -7.06 -2.95
C GLU A 128 27.88 -6.64 -2.61
N ASP A 129 28.50 -5.88 -3.50
CA ASP A 129 29.90 -5.47 -3.39
C ASP A 129 30.09 -3.99 -3.00
N VAL A 130 29.02 -3.36 -2.51
CA VAL A 130 29.05 -1.93 -2.15
C VAL A 130 29.57 -1.76 -0.73
N ASN A 131 30.56 -0.88 -0.59
CA ASN A 131 30.95 -0.42 0.74
C ASN A 131 29.84 0.49 1.32
N PHE A 132 29.04 -0.07 2.22
CA PHE A 132 27.91 0.64 2.82
C PHE A 132 28.29 1.79 3.76
N HIS A 133 29.55 1.97 4.10
CA HIS A 133 30.09 3.15 4.76
C HIS A 133 30.50 4.26 3.79
N ASN A 134 30.50 3.97 2.47
CA ASN A 134 30.79 4.95 1.43
C ASN A 134 29.47 5.47 0.85
N LYS A 135 29.18 6.74 1.13
CA LYS A 135 27.94 7.41 0.70
C LYS A 135 27.78 7.46 -0.81
N GLU A 136 28.87 7.68 -1.53
CA GLU A 136 28.86 7.78 -2.98
C GLU A 136 28.55 6.42 -3.62
N GLN A 137 29.22 5.36 -3.19
CA GLN A 137 28.97 4.01 -3.68
C GLN A 137 27.53 3.57 -3.41
N MET A 138 27.00 3.82 -2.20
CA MET A 138 25.61 3.54 -1.85
C MET A 138 24.63 4.33 -2.73
N THR A 139 24.93 5.61 -2.99
CA THR A 139 24.07 6.46 -3.83
C THR A 139 24.07 5.96 -5.28
N ASN A 140 25.24 5.64 -5.84
CA ASN A 140 25.37 5.16 -7.20
C ASN A 140 24.66 3.81 -7.38
N ALA A 141 24.89 2.85 -6.48
CA ALA A 141 24.19 1.55 -6.52
C ALA A 141 22.67 1.69 -6.53
N GLY A 142 22.13 2.58 -5.71
CA GLY A 142 20.70 2.83 -5.70
C GLY A 142 20.19 3.51 -6.97
N ASN A 143 20.95 4.45 -7.54
CA ASN A 143 20.60 5.11 -8.79
C ASN A 143 20.64 4.14 -9.98
N ASP A 144 21.65 3.28 -10.05
CA ASP A 144 21.79 2.24 -11.08
C ASP A 144 20.66 1.23 -11.00
N CYS A 145 20.27 0.84 -9.78
CA CYS A 145 19.09 0.01 -9.55
C CYS A 145 17.82 0.66 -10.12
N LEU A 146 17.56 1.93 -9.79
CA LEU A 146 16.36 2.64 -10.26
C LEU A 146 16.36 2.80 -11.79
N LEU A 147 17.53 3.05 -12.39
CA LEU A 147 17.69 3.13 -13.84
C LEU A 147 17.42 1.79 -14.53
N LEU A 148 17.91 0.68 -13.96
CA LEU A 148 17.64 -0.66 -14.48
C LEU A 148 16.16 -1.03 -14.35
N LEU A 149 15.50 -0.63 -13.26
CA LEU A 149 14.06 -0.83 -13.08
C LEU A 149 13.25 -0.13 -14.17
N LYS A 150 13.70 1.05 -14.64
CA LYS A 150 13.11 1.75 -15.79
C LYS A 150 13.43 1.04 -17.11
N SER A 151 14.71 0.83 -17.40
CA SER A 151 15.19 0.42 -18.72
C SER A 151 14.86 -1.05 -19.04
N LYS A 152 15.24 -1.98 -18.17
CA LYS A 152 15.09 -3.43 -18.37
C LYS A 152 13.69 -3.92 -17.99
N TYR A 153 13.18 -3.50 -16.83
CA TYR A 153 11.87 -3.98 -16.33
C TYR A 153 10.70 -3.13 -16.81
N LYS A 154 10.95 -1.98 -17.47
CA LYS A 154 9.96 -1.05 -18.02
C LYS A 154 8.88 -0.69 -16.98
N LEU A 155 9.29 -0.48 -15.72
CA LEU A 155 8.37 -0.14 -14.66
C LEU A 155 7.94 1.33 -14.78
N GLU A 156 6.69 1.59 -14.46
CA GLU A 156 6.13 2.94 -14.39
C GLU A 156 6.80 3.79 -13.31
N GLU A 157 6.86 5.10 -13.52
CA GLU A 157 7.42 6.10 -12.60
C GLU A 157 6.91 5.91 -11.16
N LYS A 158 5.59 5.80 -10.97
CA LYS A 158 4.96 5.58 -9.65
C LYS A 158 5.45 4.31 -8.95
N THR A 159 5.79 3.28 -9.71
CA THR A 159 6.34 2.04 -9.17
C THR A 159 7.80 2.22 -8.77
N ILE A 160 8.61 2.88 -9.61
CA ILE A 160 10.01 3.17 -9.31
C ILE A 160 10.12 4.11 -8.10
N ALA A 161 9.24 5.12 -7.99
CA ALA A 161 9.16 5.99 -6.80
C ALA A 161 8.92 5.20 -5.50
N LYS A 162 8.16 4.10 -5.55
CA LYS A 162 8.00 3.20 -4.38
C LYS A 162 9.29 2.46 -4.04
N TYR A 163 10.04 1.97 -5.04
CA TYR A 163 11.34 1.35 -4.79
C TYR A 163 12.31 2.34 -4.15
N LYS A 164 12.39 3.57 -4.68
CA LYS A 164 13.18 4.66 -4.09
C LYS A 164 12.79 4.91 -2.64
N ALA A 165 11.49 5.05 -2.35
CA ALA A 165 10.98 5.29 -1.00
C ALA A 165 11.30 4.11 -0.05
N ASP A 166 11.17 2.86 -0.52
CA ASP A 166 11.50 1.66 0.26
C ASP A 166 13.02 1.60 0.55
N MET A 167 13.89 1.87 -0.43
CA MET A 167 15.34 1.96 -0.24
C MET A 167 15.72 3.07 0.75
N THR A 168 15.16 4.26 0.59
CA THR A 168 15.40 5.38 1.53
C THR A 168 14.96 5.04 2.95
N THR A 169 13.80 4.41 3.11
CA THR A 169 13.31 3.96 4.43
C THR A 169 14.23 2.93 5.07
N LEU A 170 14.74 1.97 4.28
CA LEU A 170 15.69 0.96 4.78
C LEU A 170 17.01 1.59 5.21
N CYS A 171 17.54 2.53 4.43
CA CYS A 171 18.75 3.27 4.80
C CYS A 171 18.52 4.11 6.07
N GLN A 172 17.35 4.77 6.20
CA GLN A 172 17.01 5.49 7.43
C GLN A 172 16.94 4.54 8.61
N THR A 173 16.27 3.38 8.47
CA THR A 173 16.23 2.37 9.53
C THR A 173 17.64 1.85 9.89
N ALA A 174 18.51 1.70 8.90
CA ALA A 174 19.88 1.30 9.12
C ALA A 174 20.69 2.39 9.88
N VAL A 175 20.41 3.67 9.63
CA VAL A 175 20.97 4.80 10.42
C VAL A 175 20.43 4.77 11.85
N ASP A 176 19.12 4.60 12.03
CA ASP A 176 18.48 4.55 13.35
C ASP A 176 18.98 3.36 14.21
N LEU A 177 19.48 2.31 13.55
CA LEU A 177 20.09 1.14 14.17
C LEU A 177 21.63 1.21 14.24
N ASP A 178 22.24 2.35 13.93
CA ASP A 178 23.70 2.57 13.95
C ASP A 178 24.51 1.66 12.99
N TYR A 179 23.90 1.12 11.94
CA TYR A 179 24.63 0.34 10.93
C TYR A 179 25.37 1.22 9.92
N ILE A 180 24.77 2.35 9.55
CA ILE A 180 25.34 3.36 8.65
C ILE A 180 25.17 4.75 9.24
N GLU A 181 25.97 5.73 8.77
CA GLU A 181 25.98 7.09 9.34
C GLU A 181 25.20 8.11 8.52
N PHE A 182 24.71 7.73 7.35
CA PHE A 182 24.06 8.63 6.41
C PHE A 182 22.90 7.93 5.68
N VAL A 183 21.98 8.72 5.19
CA VAL A 183 20.94 8.27 4.24
C VAL A 183 21.36 8.72 2.84
N PRO A 184 21.58 7.79 1.89
CA PRO A 184 21.88 8.14 0.50
C PRO A 184 20.71 8.90 -0.14
N ARG A 185 21.03 9.87 -1.01
CA ARG A 185 20.03 10.61 -1.80
C ARG A 185 19.89 9.97 -3.18
N PHE A 186 18.95 9.06 -3.32
CA PHE A 186 18.68 8.44 -4.62
C PHE A 186 17.97 9.42 -5.56
N LYS A 187 18.38 9.47 -6.83
CA LYS A 187 17.73 10.27 -7.88
C LYS A 187 16.72 9.41 -8.62
N MET A 188 15.57 10.01 -8.97
CA MET A 188 14.66 9.36 -9.90
C MET A 188 15.27 9.39 -11.31
N PRO A 189 15.16 8.30 -12.08
CA PRO A 189 15.44 8.37 -13.52
C PRO A 189 14.48 9.38 -14.18
N GLU A 190 14.97 10.07 -15.20
CA GLU A 190 14.12 10.93 -16.01
C GLU A 190 13.07 10.08 -16.73
N PHE A 191 11.84 10.51 -16.76
CA PHE A 191 10.76 9.92 -17.54
C PHE A 191 10.34 10.95 -18.57
N ASP A 192 10.04 10.48 -19.77
CA ASP A 192 9.36 11.32 -20.74
C ASP A 192 8.05 11.81 -20.12
N GLU A 193 7.64 13.03 -20.43
CA GLU A 193 6.40 13.59 -19.89
C GLU A 193 5.26 12.59 -20.14
N TYR A 194 4.83 11.95 -19.08
CA TYR A 194 3.75 10.98 -19.14
C TYR A 194 2.46 11.78 -19.28
N GLU A 195 1.89 11.81 -20.47
CA GLU A 195 0.49 12.18 -20.59
C GLU A 195 -0.31 11.24 -19.70
N ASP A 196 -0.79 11.76 -18.55
CA ASP A 196 -1.71 11.03 -17.67
C ASP A 196 -2.90 10.58 -18.54
N LYS A 197 -2.86 9.33 -19.02
CA LYS A 197 -3.95 8.79 -19.82
C LYS A 197 -5.23 8.94 -19.02
N PRO A 198 -6.26 9.59 -19.57
CA PRO A 198 -7.50 9.79 -18.86
C PRO A 198 -8.02 8.43 -18.40
N LYS A 199 -8.43 8.37 -17.13
CA LYS A 199 -8.99 7.13 -16.59
C LYS A 199 -10.35 6.91 -17.23
N GLU A 200 -10.45 5.85 -18.00
CA GLU A 200 -11.68 5.49 -18.66
C GLU A 200 -12.76 5.05 -17.65
N TRP A 201 -13.98 5.39 -17.95
CA TRP A 201 -15.15 5.04 -17.15
C TRP A 201 -16.06 4.08 -17.93
N PHE A 202 -17.04 3.49 -17.25
CA PHE A 202 -18.14 2.76 -17.90
C PHE A 202 -19.33 3.70 -18.14
N ARG A 203 -19.95 3.58 -19.30
CA ARG A 203 -21.25 4.16 -19.52
C ARG A 203 -22.32 3.32 -18.82
N TYR A 204 -23.45 3.93 -18.48
CA TYR A 204 -24.52 3.24 -17.74
C TYR A 204 -24.97 1.93 -18.42
N HIS A 205 -25.18 1.95 -19.74
CA HIS A 205 -25.58 0.77 -20.50
C HIS A 205 -24.51 -0.35 -20.51
N GLU A 206 -23.22 -0.03 -20.41
CA GLU A 206 -22.14 -1.01 -20.34
C GLU A 206 -22.18 -1.76 -19.00
N ILE A 207 -22.42 -1.04 -17.89
CA ILE A 207 -22.58 -1.68 -16.57
C ILE A 207 -23.82 -2.58 -16.57
N ASN A 208 -24.92 -2.14 -17.20
CA ASN A 208 -26.12 -2.95 -17.33
C ASN A 208 -25.86 -4.23 -18.14
N LYS A 209 -25.07 -4.17 -19.23
CA LYS A 209 -24.67 -5.38 -19.98
C LYS A 209 -23.91 -6.38 -19.08
N VAL A 210 -23.01 -5.89 -18.23
CA VAL A 210 -22.28 -6.72 -17.27
C VAL A 210 -23.25 -7.38 -16.29
N ILE A 211 -24.21 -6.65 -15.73
CA ILE A 211 -25.19 -7.16 -14.77
C ILE A 211 -26.08 -8.22 -15.42
N VAL A 212 -26.59 -7.96 -16.62
CA VAL A 212 -27.42 -8.93 -17.37
C VAL A 212 -26.64 -10.21 -17.65
N HIS A 213 -25.40 -10.10 -18.15
CA HIS A 213 -24.55 -11.25 -18.42
C HIS A 213 -24.26 -12.08 -17.17
N LEU A 214 -24.02 -11.45 -16.01
CA LEU A 214 -23.86 -12.16 -14.74
C LEU A 214 -25.13 -12.94 -14.35
N LYS A 215 -26.31 -12.35 -14.52
CA LYS A 215 -27.58 -13.04 -14.29
C LYS A 215 -27.79 -14.23 -15.23
N ASP A 216 -27.37 -14.10 -16.48
CA ASP A 216 -27.44 -15.21 -17.43
C ASP A 216 -26.44 -16.32 -17.10
N LEU A 217 -25.24 -15.97 -16.60
CA LEU A 217 -24.32 -16.95 -16.04
C LEU A 217 -24.90 -17.69 -14.83
N THR A 218 -25.63 -16.98 -13.95
CA THR A 218 -26.35 -17.65 -12.83
C THR A 218 -27.32 -18.71 -13.34
N LYS A 219 -28.14 -18.37 -14.35
CA LYS A 219 -29.13 -19.31 -14.94
C LYS A 219 -28.46 -20.52 -15.55
N SER A 220 -27.35 -20.31 -16.30
CA SER A 220 -26.67 -21.37 -17.03
C SER A 220 -25.82 -22.28 -16.13
N THR A 221 -25.15 -21.71 -15.13
CA THR A 221 -24.22 -22.46 -14.26
C THR A 221 -24.83 -22.88 -12.93
N ARG A 222 -25.96 -22.29 -12.53
CA ARG A 222 -26.58 -22.42 -11.19
C ARG A 222 -25.65 -22.00 -10.03
N ASP A 223 -24.56 -21.25 -10.31
CA ASP A 223 -23.66 -20.72 -9.28
C ASP A 223 -24.17 -19.36 -8.79
N LEU A 224 -24.66 -19.34 -7.56
CA LEU A 224 -25.18 -18.13 -6.88
C LEU A 224 -24.16 -16.99 -6.81
N PHE A 225 -22.86 -17.30 -6.91
CA PHE A 225 -21.81 -16.30 -6.91
C PHE A 225 -22.02 -15.22 -7.97
N TYR A 226 -22.51 -15.58 -9.16
CA TYR A 226 -22.74 -14.58 -10.22
C TYR A 226 -23.92 -13.66 -9.93
N ASP A 227 -24.97 -14.19 -9.29
CA ASP A 227 -26.12 -13.37 -8.90
C ASP A 227 -25.72 -12.39 -7.76
N GLU A 228 -25.00 -12.86 -6.73
CA GLU A 228 -24.46 -12.01 -5.69
C GLU A 228 -23.46 -10.97 -6.24
N MET A 229 -22.67 -11.34 -7.25
CA MET A 229 -21.76 -10.42 -7.91
C MET A 229 -22.53 -9.35 -8.69
N SER A 230 -23.69 -9.69 -9.28
CA SER A 230 -24.55 -8.69 -9.92
C SER A 230 -25.08 -7.67 -8.91
N ASP A 231 -25.45 -8.13 -7.71
CA ASP A 231 -25.90 -7.28 -6.60
C ASP A 231 -24.76 -6.39 -6.07
N TYR A 232 -23.56 -6.94 -5.94
CA TYR A 232 -22.37 -6.20 -5.55
C TYR A 232 -22.02 -5.09 -6.55
N ILE A 233 -22.14 -5.34 -7.88
CA ILE A 233 -21.92 -4.32 -8.90
C ILE A 233 -23.01 -3.25 -8.82
N ASN A 234 -24.27 -3.63 -8.54
CA ASN A 234 -25.35 -2.68 -8.30
C ASN A 234 -25.07 -1.76 -7.12
N LEU A 235 -24.49 -2.28 -6.02
CA LEU A 235 -24.01 -1.43 -4.93
C LEU A 235 -22.95 -0.45 -5.43
N LEU A 236 -21.91 -0.94 -6.12
CA LEU A 236 -20.81 -0.11 -6.59
C LEU A 236 -21.25 1.01 -7.53
N ARG A 237 -22.32 0.81 -8.32
CA ARG A 237 -22.87 1.87 -9.20
C ARG A 237 -23.81 2.83 -8.46
N SER A 238 -24.32 2.46 -7.30
CA SER A 238 -25.27 3.28 -6.52
C SER A 238 -24.62 4.42 -5.75
N SER A 239 -23.32 4.33 -5.49
CA SER A 239 -22.54 5.34 -4.76
C SER A 239 -21.04 5.18 -5.07
N PRO A 240 -20.22 6.24 -4.89
CA PRO A 240 -18.80 6.18 -5.25
C PRO A 240 -17.96 5.37 -4.24
N PHE A 241 -18.36 4.13 -3.99
CA PHE A 241 -17.64 3.19 -3.13
C PHE A 241 -16.28 2.78 -3.72
N ARG A 242 -15.33 2.42 -2.85
CA ARG A 242 -14.09 1.75 -3.28
C ARG A 242 -14.35 0.25 -3.37
N PRO A 243 -14.20 -0.37 -4.55
CA PRO A 243 -14.28 -1.83 -4.67
C PRO A 243 -13.21 -2.54 -3.86
N GLY A 244 -13.50 -3.74 -3.38
CA GLY A 244 -12.60 -4.56 -2.58
C GLY A 244 -12.89 -4.45 -1.09
N LYS A 245 -11.86 -4.49 -0.24
CA LYS A 245 -12.00 -4.63 1.23
C LYS A 245 -12.96 -3.65 1.91
N GLU A 246 -13.16 -2.47 1.34
CA GLU A 246 -14.10 -1.48 1.89
C GLU A 246 -15.54 -1.96 1.74
N THR A 247 -15.89 -2.47 0.56
CA THR A 247 -17.26 -2.87 0.24
C THR A 247 -17.53 -4.35 0.46
N SER A 248 -16.53 -5.22 0.24
CA SER A 248 -16.70 -6.65 0.49
C SER A 248 -16.83 -7.00 1.98
N ASN A 249 -16.37 -6.14 2.87
CA ASN A 249 -16.45 -6.35 4.33
C ASN A 249 -17.61 -5.62 5.02
N ILE A 250 -18.53 -5.03 4.26
CA ILE A 250 -19.74 -4.43 4.82
C ILE A 250 -20.57 -5.54 5.45
N LYS A 251 -21.03 -5.31 6.68
CA LYS A 251 -21.91 -6.20 7.42
C LYS A 251 -23.34 -5.67 7.40
N PHE A 252 -24.32 -6.53 7.65
CA PHE A 252 -25.74 -6.14 7.68
C PHE A 252 -25.99 -5.01 8.69
N LYS A 253 -25.37 -5.06 9.87
CA LYS A 253 -25.44 -4.00 10.90
C LYS A 253 -24.84 -2.65 10.48
N ASP A 254 -24.04 -2.62 9.41
CA ASP A 254 -23.47 -1.38 8.88
C ASP A 254 -24.45 -0.62 7.98
N MET A 255 -25.62 -1.18 7.70
CA MET A 255 -26.70 -0.52 6.98
C MET A 255 -27.68 0.17 7.94
N THR A 256 -28.14 1.33 7.56
CA THR A 256 -29.27 2.02 8.19
C THR A 256 -30.25 2.40 7.10
N ILE A 257 -31.47 1.97 7.25
CA ILE A 257 -32.58 2.33 6.36
C ILE A 257 -33.23 3.55 6.98
N ASN A 258 -33.11 4.70 6.34
CA ASN A 258 -33.80 5.91 6.78
C ASN A 258 -35.07 6.06 5.95
N ASP A 259 -36.18 5.85 6.59
CA ASP A 259 -37.54 6.09 6.05
C ASP A 259 -37.87 7.57 6.33
N THR A 260 -37.26 8.47 5.57
CA THR A 260 -37.54 9.89 5.68
C THR A 260 -38.09 10.39 4.37
N GLU A 261 -39.39 10.75 4.43
CA GLU A 261 -40.14 11.52 3.44
C GLU A 261 -40.43 10.87 2.09
N ILE A 262 -41.69 10.49 1.92
CA ILE A 262 -42.41 10.40 0.64
C ILE A 262 -41.59 9.72 -0.49
N ASP A 263 -41.72 8.39 -0.61
CA ASP A 263 -41.33 7.56 -1.76
C ASP A 263 -39.85 7.23 -1.98
N ARG A 264 -38.92 7.54 -1.07
CA ARG A 264 -37.50 7.19 -1.25
C ARG A 264 -36.87 6.63 0.01
N VAL A 265 -36.81 5.33 0.12
CA VAL A 265 -36.01 4.66 1.14
C VAL A 265 -34.52 4.87 0.78
N ILE A 266 -33.80 5.58 1.62
CA ILE A 266 -32.36 5.80 1.48
C ILE A 266 -31.63 4.85 2.40
N VAL A 267 -30.81 3.97 1.81
CA VAL A 267 -29.90 3.13 2.58
C VAL A 267 -28.59 3.86 2.79
N ASN A 268 -28.24 4.11 4.03
CA ASN A 268 -26.94 4.63 4.42
C ASN A 268 -26.04 3.48 4.86
N ILE A 269 -24.87 3.36 4.25
CA ILE A 269 -23.90 2.32 4.58
C ILE A 269 -22.73 2.94 5.32
N LYS A 270 -22.48 2.42 6.52
CA LYS A 270 -21.30 2.73 7.33
C LYS A 270 -20.13 1.92 6.82
N LEU A 271 -19.15 2.58 6.23
CA LEU A 271 -17.99 1.89 5.72
C LEU A 271 -17.00 1.49 6.83
N PRO A 272 -16.53 0.23 6.82
CA PRO A 272 -15.52 -0.21 7.76
C PRO A 272 -14.25 0.63 7.60
N LYS A 273 -13.61 0.97 8.72
CA LYS A 273 -12.42 1.82 8.75
C LYS A 273 -11.30 1.16 7.96
N THR A 274 -10.94 1.74 6.83
CA THR A 274 -9.63 1.50 6.24
C THR A 274 -8.58 2.15 7.13
N LYS A 275 -7.39 1.54 7.24
CA LYS A 275 -6.29 1.95 8.14
C LYS A 275 -5.78 3.37 7.84
N VAL A 276 -6.58 4.39 8.04
CA VAL A 276 -6.16 5.77 7.98
C VAL A 276 -6.10 6.32 9.39
N SER A 277 -4.86 6.56 9.86
CA SER A 277 -4.51 7.31 11.06
C SER A 277 -5.31 6.96 12.34
N LYS A 278 -4.62 6.40 13.33
CA LYS A 278 -5.14 6.13 14.69
C LYS A 278 -5.75 7.36 15.39
N LYS A 279 -5.57 8.58 14.85
CA LYS A 279 -5.96 9.87 15.47
C LYS A 279 -7.33 10.41 15.08
N LYS A 280 -7.96 9.96 13.99
CA LYS A 280 -9.30 10.46 13.61
C LYS A 280 -10.24 9.30 13.23
N LYS A 281 -11.05 8.87 14.19
CA LYS A 281 -12.16 7.90 14.02
C LYS A 281 -13.34 8.58 13.34
N LYS A 282 -13.21 9.03 12.08
CA LYS A 282 -14.39 9.47 11.34
C LYS A 282 -15.08 8.24 10.75
N VAL A 283 -16.31 8.00 11.17
CA VAL A 283 -17.22 7.09 10.51
C VAL A 283 -17.61 7.73 9.19
N HIS A 284 -17.49 6.99 8.11
CA HIS A 284 -17.89 7.44 6.79
C HIS A 284 -19.20 6.75 6.41
N TRP A 285 -20.22 7.55 6.08
CA TRP A 285 -21.50 7.09 5.63
C TRP A 285 -21.69 7.43 4.16
N ASN A 286 -22.18 6.47 3.39
CA ASN A 286 -22.56 6.68 2.00
C ASN A 286 -24.02 6.32 1.80
N SER A 287 -24.76 7.21 1.16
CA SER A 287 -26.13 6.93 0.72
C SER A 287 -26.11 6.22 -0.61
N CYS A 288 -26.92 5.18 -0.75
CA CYS A 288 -27.10 4.45 -1.98
C CYS A 288 -28.19 5.09 -2.86
N HIS A 289 -28.06 4.95 -4.17
CA HIS A 289 -29.12 5.32 -5.11
C HIS A 289 -30.39 4.52 -4.80
N PRO A 290 -31.61 5.09 -4.92
CA PRO A 290 -32.87 4.41 -4.64
C PRO A 290 -33.03 3.04 -5.33
N ASP A 291 -32.55 2.88 -6.55
CA ASP A 291 -32.61 1.60 -7.28
C ASP A 291 -31.99 0.44 -6.49
N PHE A 292 -30.90 0.71 -5.75
CA PHE A 292 -30.32 -0.33 -4.89
C PHE A 292 -31.27 -0.75 -3.79
N THR A 293 -31.96 0.21 -3.19
CA THR A 293 -32.89 -0.04 -2.09
C THR A 293 -34.16 -0.74 -2.56
N ILE A 294 -34.68 -0.32 -3.72
CA ILE A 294 -35.97 -0.83 -4.24
C ILE A 294 -35.81 -2.22 -4.88
N ASP A 295 -34.74 -2.40 -5.67
CA ASP A 295 -34.62 -3.60 -6.51
C ASP A 295 -33.67 -4.65 -5.95
N VAL A 296 -32.57 -4.20 -5.34
CA VAL A 296 -31.46 -5.10 -4.97
C VAL A 296 -31.60 -5.59 -3.55
N LEU A 297 -31.83 -4.70 -2.60
CA LEU A 297 -31.89 -5.05 -1.18
C LEU A 297 -33.00 -6.06 -0.85
N PRO A 298 -34.25 -5.92 -1.35
CA PRO A 298 -35.30 -6.92 -1.10
C PRO A 298 -34.93 -8.30 -1.65
N ARG A 299 -34.32 -8.34 -2.85
CA ARG A 299 -33.87 -9.62 -3.44
C ARG A 299 -32.78 -10.28 -2.61
N MET A 300 -31.84 -9.52 -2.07
CA MET A 300 -30.79 -10.02 -1.18
C MET A 300 -31.39 -10.55 0.12
N MET A 301 -32.32 -9.81 0.73
CA MET A 301 -32.99 -10.23 1.97
C MET A 301 -33.82 -11.52 1.76
N ASN A 302 -34.52 -11.63 0.64
CA ASN A 302 -35.25 -12.86 0.28
C ASN A 302 -34.31 -14.06 0.05
N ARG A 303 -33.09 -13.82 -0.46
CA ARG A 303 -32.09 -14.89 -0.65
C ARG A 303 -31.52 -15.38 0.67
N TYR A 304 -31.43 -14.52 1.66
CA TYR A 304 -30.83 -14.80 2.97
C TYR A 304 -31.75 -14.27 4.10
N PRO A 305 -32.92 -14.89 4.33
CA PRO A 305 -33.90 -14.39 5.29
C PRO A 305 -33.39 -14.41 6.74
N ASP A 306 -32.48 -15.34 7.06
CA ASP A 306 -31.92 -15.53 8.41
C ASP A 306 -30.60 -14.77 8.64
N MET A 307 -30.30 -13.76 7.82
CA MET A 307 -29.06 -12.98 7.92
C MET A 307 -28.98 -12.25 9.28
N LEU A 308 -27.89 -12.51 10.00
CA LEU A 308 -27.61 -11.89 11.28
C LEU A 308 -26.90 -10.52 11.09
N ALA A 309 -26.97 -9.68 12.12
CA ALA A 309 -26.37 -8.35 12.12
C ALA A 309 -24.85 -8.38 11.80
N ASP A 310 -24.15 -9.43 12.22
CA ASP A 310 -22.72 -9.59 12.02
C ASP A 310 -22.31 -10.30 10.73
N ASP A 311 -23.28 -10.78 9.95
CA ASP A 311 -23.02 -11.40 8.65
C ASP A 311 -22.60 -10.35 7.61
N TYR A 312 -21.80 -10.80 6.66
CA TYR A 312 -21.42 -9.95 5.54
C TYR A 312 -22.60 -9.71 4.60
N LEU A 313 -22.79 -8.47 4.20
CA LEU A 313 -23.88 -8.08 3.30
C LEU A 313 -23.79 -8.78 1.94
N PHE A 314 -22.59 -9.00 1.43
CA PHE A 314 -22.33 -9.68 0.16
C PHE A 314 -21.51 -10.95 0.41
N PHE A 315 -21.90 -12.05 -0.22
CA PHE A 315 -21.23 -13.35 -0.13
C PHE A 315 -21.06 -13.82 1.33
N PRO A 316 -22.14 -13.89 2.12
CA PRO A 316 -22.05 -14.18 3.56
C PRO A 316 -21.43 -15.54 3.86
N HIS A 317 -21.57 -16.52 2.95
CA HIS A 317 -21.01 -17.85 3.06
C HIS A 317 -19.50 -17.93 2.82
N ILE A 318 -18.86 -16.90 2.24
CA ILE A 318 -17.43 -16.89 1.95
C ILE A 318 -16.66 -16.17 3.06
N LYS A 319 -16.06 -16.93 3.98
CA LYS A 319 -15.33 -16.37 5.13
C LYS A 319 -13.97 -15.76 4.74
N ASN A 320 -13.27 -16.36 3.75
CA ASN A 320 -11.97 -15.82 3.29
C ASN A 320 -12.18 -14.63 2.34
N ARG A 321 -12.20 -13.43 2.91
CA ARG A 321 -12.46 -12.17 2.16
C ARG A 321 -11.35 -11.79 1.18
N ASP A 322 -10.09 -12.18 1.41
CA ASP A 322 -9.00 -11.93 0.47
C ASP A 322 -9.13 -12.80 -0.79
N ALA A 323 -9.50 -14.07 -0.62
CA ALA A 323 -9.81 -14.97 -1.73
C ALA A 323 -11.06 -14.51 -2.51
N LEU A 324 -12.09 -14.04 -1.79
CA LEU A 324 -13.29 -13.45 -2.40
C LEU A 324 -12.94 -12.24 -3.27
N ASP A 325 -12.19 -11.28 -2.75
CA ASP A 325 -11.80 -10.09 -3.51
C ASP A 325 -11.03 -10.47 -4.78
N GLN A 326 -10.20 -11.50 -4.73
CA GLN A 326 -9.51 -12.00 -5.91
C GLN A 326 -10.46 -12.69 -6.90
N ARG A 327 -11.41 -13.50 -6.41
CA ARG A 327 -12.44 -14.13 -7.26
C ARG A 327 -13.29 -13.09 -7.95
N ILE A 328 -13.75 -12.07 -7.24
CA ILE A 328 -14.54 -10.95 -7.80
C ILE A 328 -13.75 -10.25 -8.92
N ARG A 329 -12.50 -9.86 -8.69
CA ARG A 329 -11.67 -9.20 -9.70
C ARG A 329 -11.45 -10.07 -10.94
N ASN A 330 -11.14 -11.33 -10.74
CA ASN A 330 -10.90 -12.27 -11.85
C ASN A 330 -12.19 -12.50 -12.66
N THR A 331 -13.33 -12.68 -12.00
CA THR A 331 -14.63 -12.87 -12.66
C THR A 331 -15.03 -11.63 -13.43
N PHE A 332 -14.89 -10.44 -12.83
CA PHE A 332 -15.19 -9.17 -13.51
C PHE A 332 -14.36 -9.01 -14.78
N ARG A 333 -13.05 -9.28 -14.68
CA ARG A 333 -12.16 -9.25 -15.84
C ARG A 333 -12.61 -10.21 -16.94
N LYS A 334 -12.97 -11.46 -16.60
CA LYS A 334 -13.46 -12.44 -17.59
C LYS A 334 -14.72 -11.95 -18.26
N VAL A 335 -15.71 -11.47 -17.49
CA VAL A 335 -16.96 -10.93 -18.02
C VAL A 335 -16.70 -9.75 -18.97
N LEU A 336 -15.81 -8.82 -18.59
CA LEU A 336 -15.46 -7.70 -19.47
C LEU A 336 -14.80 -8.16 -20.78
N ILE A 337 -13.94 -9.18 -20.73
CA ILE A 337 -13.31 -9.75 -21.94
C ILE A 337 -14.39 -10.36 -22.84
N THR A 338 -15.29 -11.18 -22.28
CA THR A 338 -16.38 -11.83 -23.02
C THR A 338 -17.30 -10.80 -23.69
N LEU A 339 -17.56 -9.67 -23.04
CA LEU A 339 -18.42 -8.60 -23.57
C LEU A 339 -17.69 -7.60 -24.47
N GLY A 340 -16.38 -7.76 -24.72
CA GLY A 340 -15.58 -6.79 -25.47
C GLY A 340 -15.40 -5.44 -24.75
N LEU A 341 -15.59 -5.42 -23.42
CA LEU A 341 -15.57 -4.21 -22.60
C LEU A 341 -14.28 -4.03 -21.79
N TYR A 342 -13.32 -4.96 -21.89
CA TYR A 342 -12.12 -4.93 -21.04
C TYR A 342 -11.16 -3.79 -21.38
N TYR A 343 -10.96 -3.54 -22.66
CA TYR A 343 -10.15 -2.41 -23.13
C TYR A 343 -11.03 -1.30 -23.69
N TYR A 344 -10.68 -0.07 -23.38
CA TYR A 344 -11.22 1.12 -24.02
C TYR A 344 -10.06 2.09 -24.27
N ASN A 345 -9.89 2.53 -25.51
CA ASN A 345 -8.74 3.36 -25.94
C ASN A 345 -7.38 2.79 -25.50
N GLY A 346 -7.22 1.45 -25.55
CA GLY A 346 -6.00 0.77 -25.13
C GLY A 346 -5.78 0.68 -23.61
N ILE A 347 -6.72 1.16 -22.79
CA ILE A 347 -6.65 1.14 -21.32
C ILE A 347 -7.55 0.04 -20.78
N ALA A 348 -6.97 -0.82 -19.92
CA ALA A 348 -7.72 -1.89 -19.27
C ALA A 348 -8.65 -1.34 -18.18
N ARG A 349 -9.92 -1.70 -18.25
CA ARG A 349 -10.93 -1.31 -17.26
C ARG A 349 -11.06 -2.35 -16.15
N THR A 350 -11.30 -1.88 -14.94
CA THR A 350 -11.39 -2.66 -13.72
C THR A 350 -12.64 -2.28 -12.92
N LEU A 351 -12.95 -2.98 -11.84
CA LEU A 351 -14.00 -2.58 -10.91
C LEU A 351 -13.88 -1.14 -10.43
N TYR A 352 -12.66 -0.62 -10.31
CA TYR A 352 -12.43 0.74 -9.86
C TYR A 352 -12.97 1.79 -10.84
N ASN A 353 -13.09 1.42 -12.10
CA ASN A 353 -13.66 2.30 -13.14
C ASN A 353 -15.16 2.51 -12.95
N ILE A 354 -15.89 1.61 -12.25
CA ILE A 354 -17.29 1.84 -11.86
C ILE A 354 -17.37 3.06 -10.93
N ARG A 355 -16.49 3.17 -9.96
CA ARG A 355 -16.40 4.34 -9.07
C ARG A 355 -16.14 5.63 -9.88
N HIS A 356 -15.28 5.58 -10.91
CA HIS A 356 -15.08 6.72 -11.80
C HIS A 356 -16.38 7.11 -12.51
N SER A 357 -17.13 6.11 -13.01
CA SER A 357 -18.43 6.34 -13.65
C SER A 357 -19.39 7.07 -12.72
N VAL A 358 -19.49 6.64 -11.46
CA VAL A 358 -20.38 7.28 -10.47
C VAL A 358 -19.99 8.73 -10.22
N PHE A 359 -18.70 9.03 -10.03
CA PHE A 359 -18.25 10.40 -9.84
C PHE A 359 -18.61 11.30 -11.03
N ILE A 360 -18.39 10.81 -12.25
CA ILE A 360 -18.71 11.56 -13.47
C ILE A 360 -20.22 11.77 -13.60
N THR A 361 -21.02 10.72 -13.34
CA THR A 361 -22.48 10.82 -13.38
C THR A 361 -23.00 11.84 -12.38
N LEU A 362 -22.53 11.79 -11.14
CA LEU A 362 -22.94 12.73 -10.10
C LEU A 362 -22.44 14.16 -10.39
N SER A 363 -21.21 14.32 -10.88
CA SER A 363 -20.70 15.62 -11.34
C SER A 363 -21.56 16.19 -12.47
N ASN A 364 -21.92 15.36 -13.45
CA ASN A 364 -22.81 15.76 -14.53
C ASN A 364 -24.23 16.10 -14.03
N ALA A 365 -24.69 15.49 -12.95
CA ALA A 365 -25.95 15.84 -12.29
C ALA A 365 -25.88 17.12 -11.44
N GLY A 366 -24.71 17.75 -11.26
CA GLY A 366 -24.56 19.02 -10.56
C GLY A 366 -24.01 18.92 -9.14
N ALA A 367 -23.56 17.74 -8.70
CA ALA A 367 -22.94 17.61 -7.41
C ALA A 367 -21.65 18.44 -7.32
N SER A 368 -21.44 19.14 -6.19
CA SER A 368 -20.22 19.91 -5.93
C SER A 368 -19.00 18.99 -5.75
N LEU A 369 -17.80 19.51 -6.01
CA LEU A 369 -16.56 18.75 -5.78
C LEU A 369 -16.40 18.38 -4.30
N GLU A 370 -16.85 19.21 -3.40
CA GLU A 370 -16.83 19.00 -1.95
C GLU A 370 -17.77 17.86 -1.56
N ASP A 371 -18.97 17.79 -2.12
CA ASP A 371 -19.92 16.72 -1.88
C ASP A 371 -19.40 15.40 -2.44
N LEU A 372 -18.87 15.42 -3.65
CA LEU A 372 -18.24 14.25 -4.28
C LEU A 372 -17.05 13.75 -3.44
N ALA A 373 -16.20 14.67 -2.94
CA ALA A 373 -15.07 14.32 -2.09
C ALA A 373 -15.54 13.67 -0.78
N ARG A 374 -16.60 14.21 -0.19
CA ARG A 374 -17.24 13.68 1.03
C ARG A 374 -17.82 12.30 0.78
N MET A 375 -18.66 12.15 -0.26
CA MET A 375 -19.26 10.86 -0.62
C MET A 375 -18.22 9.79 -0.94
N GLY A 376 -17.17 10.15 -1.66
CA GLY A 376 -16.11 9.22 -2.04
C GLY A 376 -15.04 8.99 -0.97
N ASN A 377 -15.13 9.64 0.19
CA ASN A 377 -14.08 9.60 1.22
C ASN A 377 -12.69 9.87 0.61
N THR A 378 -12.57 10.97 -0.13
CA THR A 378 -11.36 11.39 -0.84
C THR A 378 -11.17 12.91 -0.66
N SER A 379 -10.16 13.50 -1.26
CA SER A 379 -9.95 14.94 -1.24
C SER A 379 -10.30 15.57 -2.59
N VAL A 380 -10.69 16.86 -2.58
CA VAL A 380 -10.96 17.61 -3.81
C VAL A 380 -9.78 17.58 -4.79
N PRO A 381 -8.50 17.78 -4.37
CA PRO A 381 -7.37 17.64 -5.27
C PRO A 381 -7.26 16.26 -5.93
N MET A 382 -7.59 15.19 -5.18
CA MET A 382 -7.60 13.83 -5.74
C MET A 382 -8.73 13.63 -6.75
N LEU A 383 -9.88 14.27 -6.55
CA LEU A 383 -10.96 14.24 -7.55
C LEU A 383 -10.53 14.96 -8.82
N VAL A 384 -10.04 16.21 -8.71
CA VAL A 384 -9.58 16.98 -9.86
C VAL A 384 -8.52 16.21 -10.64
N ASN A 385 -7.47 15.74 -9.98
CA ASN A 385 -6.37 15.04 -10.63
C ASN A 385 -6.75 13.68 -11.22
N SER A 386 -7.73 12.98 -10.63
CA SER A 386 -8.03 11.59 -11.01
C SER A 386 -9.27 11.43 -11.85
N TYR A 387 -10.22 12.37 -11.82
CA TYR A 387 -11.55 12.19 -12.40
C TYR A 387 -11.96 13.33 -13.33
N MET A 388 -11.47 14.57 -13.12
CA MET A 388 -11.92 15.73 -13.91
C MET A 388 -11.09 15.98 -15.16
N LYS A 389 -9.86 15.48 -15.24
CA LYS A 389 -9.02 15.58 -16.46
C LYS A 389 -9.69 14.96 -17.70
N SER A 390 -10.62 14.01 -17.53
CA SER A 390 -11.40 13.42 -18.63
C SER A 390 -12.56 14.31 -19.08
N GLN A 391 -13.00 15.28 -18.26
CA GLN A 391 -14.10 16.19 -18.61
C GLN A 391 -13.64 17.42 -19.41
N GLU A 392 -12.36 17.77 -19.40
CA GLU A 392 -11.85 18.88 -20.21
C GLU A 392 -12.08 18.71 -21.71
N LYS A 393 -12.24 17.47 -22.17
CA LYS A 393 -12.59 17.18 -23.57
C LYS A 393 -14.09 17.37 -23.90
N ASP A 394 -14.94 17.52 -22.88
CA ASP A 394 -16.41 17.68 -23.04
C ASP A 394 -16.89 19.10 -22.73
N GLY A 395 -16.12 20.13 -23.08
CA GLY A 395 -16.52 21.54 -22.96
C GLY A 395 -17.89 21.81 -23.64
N LEU A 396 -18.26 21.04 -24.63
CA LEU A 396 -19.57 21.07 -25.26
C LEU A 396 -20.72 20.63 -24.33
N ALA A 397 -20.48 19.63 -23.47
CA ALA A 397 -21.48 19.17 -22.50
C ALA A 397 -21.66 20.18 -21.37
N LEU A 398 -20.56 20.83 -20.92
CA LEU A 398 -20.60 21.90 -19.94
C LEU A 398 -21.37 23.12 -20.47
N ASN A 399 -21.10 23.56 -21.69
CA ASN A 399 -21.79 24.64 -22.32
C ASN A 399 -23.31 24.38 -22.51
N LYS A 400 -23.69 23.19 -23.00
CA LYS A 400 -25.10 22.79 -23.11
C LYS A 400 -25.82 22.88 -21.76
N ARG A 401 -25.16 22.51 -20.67
CA ARG A 401 -25.71 22.50 -19.31
C ARG A 401 -25.88 23.92 -18.75
N ILE A 402 -24.89 24.79 -18.96
CA ILE A 402 -24.98 26.21 -18.59
C ILE A 402 -26.14 26.87 -19.36
N PHE A 403 -26.28 26.61 -20.65
CA PHE A 403 -27.37 27.17 -21.48
C PHE A 403 -28.76 26.65 -21.12
N LEU A 404 -28.89 25.37 -20.73
CA LEU A 404 -30.18 24.80 -20.29
C LEU A 404 -30.61 25.41 -18.95
N ASN A 405 -29.70 25.52 -17.98
CA ASN A 405 -29.99 26.15 -16.68
C ASN A 405 -30.37 27.65 -16.80
N VAL A 406 -29.83 28.35 -17.78
CA VAL A 406 -30.21 29.77 -18.03
C VAL A 406 -31.61 29.88 -18.66
N LYS A 407 -32.00 28.92 -19.52
CA LYS A 407 -33.36 28.89 -20.12
C LYS A 407 -34.43 28.56 -19.06
N ASP A 408 -34.16 27.64 -18.13
CA ASP A 408 -35.12 27.27 -17.09
C ASP A 408 -35.29 28.38 -16.04
N ARG A 409 -34.22 29.11 -15.72
CA ARG A 409 -34.32 30.31 -14.84
C ARG A 409 -35.11 31.47 -15.47
N LYS A 410 -35.10 31.57 -16.79
CA LYS A 410 -35.93 32.60 -17.51
C LYS A 410 -37.39 32.20 -17.57
N LYS A 411 -37.75 30.88 -17.55
CA LYS A 411 -39.13 30.39 -17.49
C LYS A 411 -39.78 30.53 -16.11
N GLN A 412 -38.98 30.53 -15.04
CA GLN A 412 -39.47 30.71 -13.66
C GLN A 412 -39.68 32.19 -13.29
N LYS A 413 -39.26 33.14 -14.12
CA LYS A 413 -39.45 34.60 -13.92
C LYS A 413 -40.53 35.22 -14.80
N LYS A 414 -41.30 34.43 -15.51
CA LYS A 414 -42.55 34.76 -16.18
C LYS A 414 -43.72 34.09 -15.48
#